data_454e64bf8c3b9ad45d6b370a40df46bf
#
_entry.id   454e64bf8c3b9ad45d6b370a40df46bf
#
_cell.length_a   1.000
_cell.length_b   1.000
_cell.length_c   1.000
_cell.angle_alpha   90.00
_cell.angle_beta   90.00
_cell.angle_gamma   90.00
#
_symmetry.space_group_name_H-M   'P 1'
#
loop_
_entity.id
_entity.type
_entity.pdbx_description
1 polymer ?
#
loop_
_entity_poly.entity_id
_entity_poly.type
_entity_poly.pdbx_seq_one_letter_code
_entity_poly.pdbx_strand_id
1 'polypeptide(L)'
;MRTTSPLITPPPRARGGYYTTEAAAKESYANYDSAAGSVDSGLVPENAAEAATDETAQKIIYNASLSMESTDFDTTREALMTAVEANGAWLKPTSLYGTEKDHDRTADYTVRVPVGSYRAFLSAVGDAGSVLNISESAENITSSYIDVQARLSALEAQRDRLNALADQAETTADLLEIESQLSDVQYQLENYTRQLRSMDQQVSYSTVDIYLREVATLTPTGVTFGERIADAFGGGWDAFVGFLVWSSRWSTCGRCC
;
A
#
# COMPACT_ATOMS: atom_id res chain seq x y z
N MET A 1 -25.15 -35.89 -44.28
CA MET A 1 -23.91 -35.19 -44.66
C MET A 1 -23.20 -34.76 -43.36
N ARG A 2 -22.13 -35.45 -43.02
CA ARG A 2 -21.32 -35.15 -41.81
C ARG A 2 -20.11 -34.35 -42.27
N THR A 3 -19.98 -33.11 -41.82
CA THR A 3 -18.81 -32.28 -42.05
C THR A 3 -17.82 -32.49 -40.93
N THR A 4 -16.66 -33.03 -41.26
CA THR A 4 -15.51 -33.25 -40.38
C THR A 4 -14.66 -31.98 -40.36
N SER A 5 -14.47 -31.38 -39.17
CA SER A 5 -13.52 -30.29 -38.93
C SER A 5 -12.08 -30.82 -38.83
N PRO A 6 -11.08 -30.14 -39.35
CA PRO A 6 -9.68 -30.55 -39.25
C PRO A 6 -9.07 -30.22 -37.88
N LEU A 7 -8.31 -31.22 -37.36
CA LEU A 7 -7.47 -31.12 -36.16
C LEU A 7 -6.29 -30.15 -36.41
N ILE A 8 -6.22 -29.13 -35.59
CA ILE A 8 -5.05 -28.20 -35.53
C ILE A 8 -4.04 -28.81 -34.55
N THR A 9 -2.90 -29.24 -35.08
CA THR A 9 -1.73 -29.67 -34.28
C THR A 9 -0.94 -28.45 -33.77
N PRO A 10 -0.55 -28.38 -32.47
CA PRO A 10 0.29 -27.32 -31.94
C PRO A 10 1.77 -27.49 -32.36
N PRO A 11 2.53 -26.38 -32.51
CA PRO A 11 3.94 -26.40 -32.90
C PRO A 11 4.85 -26.90 -31.76
N PRO A 12 6.05 -27.44 -32.09
CA PRO A 12 6.96 -28.02 -31.10
C PRO A 12 7.65 -26.95 -30.24
N ARG A 13 7.73 -27.24 -28.92
CA ARG A 13 8.46 -26.45 -27.94
C ARG A 13 9.95 -26.41 -28.25
N ALA A 14 10.50 -25.21 -28.44
CA ALA A 14 11.94 -24.98 -28.50
C ALA A 14 12.56 -25.21 -27.12
N ARG A 15 13.56 -26.10 -27.05
CA ARG A 15 14.44 -26.31 -25.90
C ARG A 15 15.34 -25.10 -25.74
N GLY A 16 15.19 -24.33 -24.67
CA GLY A 16 16.12 -23.28 -24.26
C GLY A 16 17.44 -23.88 -23.75
N GLY A 17 18.52 -23.62 -24.46
CA GLY A 17 19.87 -23.91 -24.00
C GLY A 17 20.31 -22.81 -23.01
N TYR A 18 20.74 -23.23 -21.83
CA TYR A 18 21.39 -22.38 -20.84
C TYR A 18 22.84 -22.17 -21.29
N TYR A 19 23.18 -20.95 -21.69
CA TYR A 19 24.59 -20.54 -21.84
C TYR A 19 25.04 -19.85 -20.57
N THR A 20 25.88 -20.54 -19.82
CA THR A 20 26.74 -19.98 -18.78
C THR A 20 27.86 -19.18 -19.46
N THR A 21 27.84 -17.85 -19.28
CA THR A 21 29.02 -16.99 -19.54
C THR A 21 29.36 -16.24 -18.27
N GLU A 22 30.02 -16.97 -17.38
CA GLU A 22 30.82 -16.43 -16.28
C GLU A 22 32.27 -16.37 -16.80
N ALA A 23 32.65 -15.29 -17.45
CA ALA A 23 34.04 -14.87 -17.69
C ALA A 23 34.08 -13.65 -18.63
N ALA A 24 33.68 -12.45 -18.20
CA ALA A 24 34.13 -11.18 -18.82
C ALA A 24 33.68 -9.95 -17.97
N ALA A 25 33.96 -9.95 -16.67
CA ALA A 25 33.78 -8.77 -15.82
C ALA A 25 34.87 -8.67 -14.75
N LYS A 26 36.14 -8.80 -15.19
CA LYS A 26 37.30 -8.53 -14.34
C LYS A 26 38.42 -7.92 -15.20
N GLU A 27 38.23 -6.71 -15.72
CA GLU A 27 39.32 -5.84 -16.17
C GLU A 27 38.76 -4.48 -16.56
N SER A 28 38.56 -3.58 -15.59
CA SER A 28 38.62 -2.12 -15.77
C SER A 28 38.48 -1.31 -14.49
N TYR A 29 39.07 -1.76 -13.38
CA TYR A 29 39.29 -0.92 -12.21
C TYR A 29 40.78 -0.84 -11.90
N ALA A 30 41.55 -0.17 -12.75
CA ALA A 30 42.87 0.30 -12.42
C ALA A 30 43.16 1.52 -13.29
N ASN A 31 43.12 2.68 -12.68
CA ASN A 31 43.92 3.88 -12.88
C ASN A 31 43.08 5.15 -12.72
N TYR A 32 42.93 5.60 -11.47
CA TYR A 32 42.93 7.01 -11.14
C TYR A 32 43.78 7.19 -9.89
N ASP A 33 45.09 7.31 -10.19
CA ASP A 33 46.08 7.68 -9.19
C ASP A 33 46.29 9.21 -9.25
N SER A 34 46.24 9.81 -8.08
CA SER A 34 46.88 11.03 -7.61
C SER A 34 47.05 12.20 -8.60
N ALA A 35 46.25 13.23 -8.43
CA ALA A 35 46.70 14.62 -8.52
C ALA A 35 46.20 15.41 -7.32
N ALA A 36 47.02 15.48 -6.29
CA ALA A 36 46.91 16.42 -5.20
C ALA A 36 47.15 17.83 -5.73
N GLY A 37 46.06 18.57 -5.99
CA GLY A 37 46.03 19.99 -6.25
C GLY A 37 45.38 20.69 -5.07
N SER A 38 46.17 21.33 -4.22
CA SER A 38 45.73 22.28 -3.21
C SER A 38 45.06 23.46 -3.87
N VAL A 39 43.76 23.63 -3.67
CA VAL A 39 43.02 24.86 -3.98
C VAL A 39 42.52 25.50 -2.68
N ASP A 40 43.14 26.60 -2.51
CA ASP A 40 42.88 27.79 -1.67
C ASP A 40 41.43 27.87 -1.10
N SER A 41 41.40 28.08 0.25
CA SER A 41 40.23 28.46 1.03
C SER A 41 39.82 29.88 0.68
N GLY A 42 38.76 30.02 -0.11
CA GLY A 42 38.22 31.33 -0.42
C GLY A 42 36.78 31.31 -0.90
N LEU A 43 35.86 31.73 -0.04
CA LEU A 43 34.51 32.21 -0.35
C LEU A 43 33.48 31.11 -0.74
N VAL A 44 33.00 30.42 0.27
CA VAL A 44 31.64 29.82 0.21
C VAL A 44 30.67 31.00 0.51
N PRO A 45 29.78 31.37 -0.39
CA PRO A 45 28.71 32.32 -0.04
C PRO A 45 27.74 31.64 0.95
N GLU A 46 27.64 32.24 2.12
CA GLU A 46 26.76 31.83 3.25
C GLU A 46 25.27 31.90 2.93
N ASN A 47 24.89 31.95 1.66
CA ASN A 47 23.50 32.12 1.24
C ASN A 47 22.98 30.99 0.33
N ALA A 48 23.63 29.80 0.33
CA ALA A 48 23.16 28.64 -0.41
C ALA A 48 22.37 27.63 0.46
N ALA A 49 22.15 27.93 1.75
CA ALA A 49 21.48 27.02 2.68
C ALA A 49 19.96 27.28 2.84
N GLU A 50 19.40 28.34 2.26
CA GLU A 50 17.99 28.70 2.43
C GLU A 50 17.09 28.42 1.22
N ALA A 51 17.62 27.94 0.10
CA ALA A 51 16.82 27.67 -1.11
C ALA A 51 16.53 26.18 -1.38
N ALA A 52 16.87 25.28 -0.44
CA ALA A 52 16.73 23.81 -0.64
C ALA A 52 15.66 23.15 0.24
N THR A 53 14.67 23.89 0.74
CA THR A 53 13.73 23.34 1.73
C THR A 53 12.31 23.09 1.24
N ASP A 54 11.97 23.21 -0.05
CA ASP A 54 10.56 23.01 -0.45
C ASP A 54 10.33 22.06 -1.67
N GLU A 55 11.35 21.57 -2.35
CA GLU A 55 11.15 20.68 -3.53
C GLU A 55 11.30 19.19 -3.25
N THR A 56 11.63 18.79 -2.03
CA THR A 56 11.85 17.35 -1.70
C THR A 56 10.85 16.81 -0.68
N ALA A 57 9.65 17.34 -0.61
CA ALA A 57 8.58 16.69 0.14
C ALA A 57 8.28 15.33 -0.52
N GLN A 58 8.66 14.25 0.16
CA GLN A 58 8.43 12.90 -0.34
C GLN A 58 6.95 12.68 -0.62
N LYS A 59 6.64 12.18 -1.81
CA LYS A 59 5.28 11.80 -2.22
C LYS A 59 5.03 10.36 -1.80
N ILE A 60 4.40 10.17 -0.63
CA ILE A 60 4.13 8.85 -0.06
C ILE A 60 2.63 8.60 -0.09
N ILE A 61 2.23 7.44 -0.60
CA ILE A 61 0.86 6.93 -0.58
C ILE A 61 0.74 5.97 0.58
N TYR A 62 -0.25 6.19 1.46
CA TYR A 62 -0.57 5.27 2.54
C TYR A 62 -1.84 4.51 2.23
N ASN A 63 -1.77 3.18 2.34
CA ASN A 63 -2.92 2.31 2.27
C ASN A 63 -2.96 1.41 3.50
N ALA A 64 -4.14 1.15 4.04
CA ALA A 64 -4.33 0.19 5.11
C ALA A 64 -5.51 -0.72 4.80
N SER A 65 -5.43 -1.96 5.24
CA SER A 65 -6.55 -2.88 5.28
C SER A 65 -6.72 -3.42 6.69
N LEU A 66 -7.95 -3.32 7.21
CA LEU A 66 -8.31 -3.76 8.55
C LEU A 66 -9.40 -4.83 8.46
N SER A 67 -9.22 -5.92 9.21
CA SER A 67 -10.27 -6.91 9.45
C SER A 67 -10.72 -6.79 10.91
N MET A 68 -12.02 -6.58 11.12
CA MET A 68 -12.61 -6.35 12.43
C MET A 68 -13.75 -7.33 12.67
N GLU A 69 -13.92 -7.73 13.93
CA GLU A 69 -15.09 -8.46 14.42
C GLU A 69 -15.85 -7.62 15.44
N SER A 70 -17.16 -7.77 15.44
CA SER A 70 -18.04 -7.18 16.43
C SER A 70 -19.15 -8.14 16.82
N THR A 71 -19.51 -8.13 18.10
CA THR A 71 -20.72 -8.79 18.62
C THR A 71 -21.95 -7.90 18.52
N ASP A 72 -21.75 -6.58 18.40
CA ASP A 72 -22.82 -5.59 18.16
C ASP A 72 -22.45 -4.78 16.91
N PHE A 73 -22.97 -5.25 15.78
CA PHE A 73 -22.68 -4.69 14.48
C PHE A 73 -23.10 -3.23 14.34
N ASP A 74 -24.28 -2.87 14.87
CA ASP A 74 -24.83 -1.53 14.69
C ASP A 74 -24.08 -0.50 15.53
N THR A 75 -23.75 -0.81 16.77
CA THR A 75 -22.93 0.05 17.63
C THR A 75 -21.54 0.29 17.04
N THR A 76 -20.88 -0.77 16.52
CA THR A 76 -19.57 -0.64 15.87
C THR A 76 -19.66 0.18 14.59
N ARG A 77 -20.71 0.00 13.81
CA ARG A 77 -20.95 0.79 12.60
C ARG A 77 -21.14 2.28 12.93
N GLU A 78 -21.93 2.61 13.95
CA GLU A 78 -22.11 4.00 14.39
C GLU A 78 -20.78 4.62 14.87
N ALA A 79 -19.98 3.87 15.63
CA ALA A 79 -18.66 4.31 16.07
C ALA A 79 -17.73 4.55 14.88
N LEU A 80 -17.74 3.67 13.85
CA LEU A 80 -16.99 3.86 12.61
C LEU A 80 -17.43 5.12 11.86
N MET A 81 -18.74 5.37 11.73
CA MET A 81 -19.25 6.57 11.08
C MET A 81 -18.83 7.84 11.83
N THR A 82 -18.89 7.80 13.16
CA THR A 82 -18.41 8.91 14.01
C THR A 82 -16.91 9.15 13.81
N ALA A 83 -16.10 8.10 13.73
CA ALA A 83 -14.67 8.21 13.46
C ALA A 83 -14.39 8.80 12.08
N VAL A 84 -15.17 8.45 11.05
CA VAL A 84 -15.07 9.01 9.69
C VAL A 84 -15.34 10.51 9.73
N GLU A 85 -16.43 10.95 10.35
CA GLU A 85 -16.81 12.37 10.43
C GLU A 85 -15.79 13.18 11.24
N ALA A 86 -15.37 12.68 12.41
CA ALA A 86 -14.44 13.37 13.30
C ALA A 86 -13.06 13.62 12.65
N ASN A 87 -12.62 12.74 11.74
CA ASN A 87 -11.34 12.85 11.06
C ASN A 87 -11.42 13.52 9.68
N GLY A 88 -12.58 14.05 9.28
CA GLY A 88 -12.78 14.67 7.98
C GLY A 88 -12.60 13.68 6.82
N ALA A 89 -12.80 12.40 7.08
CA ALA A 89 -12.74 11.34 6.10
C ALA A 89 -14.09 11.21 5.36
N TRP A 90 -14.09 10.51 4.24
CA TRP A 90 -15.32 10.23 3.50
C TRP A 90 -15.38 8.79 3.03
N LEU A 91 -16.59 8.25 3.04
CA LEU A 91 -16.89 6.88 2.66
C LEU A 91 -17.15 6.79 1.16
N LYS A 92 -16.59 5.76 0.52
CA LYS A 92 -17.07 5.29 -0.79
C LYS A 92 -18.32 4.41 -0.62
N PRO A 93 -19.05 4.12 -1.71
CA PRO A 93 -20.17 3.19 -1.65
C PRO A 93 -19.78 1.88 -0.95
N THR A 94 -20.60 1.48 0.01
CA THR A 94 -20.38 0.34 0.90
C THR A 94 -21.25 -0.83 0.48
N SER A 95 -20.72 -2.04 0.60
CA SER A 95 -21.49 -3.27 0.43
C SER A 95 -21.80 -3.87 1.80
N LEU A 96 -23.06 -4.20 2.05
CA LEU A 96 -23.53 -4.88 3.25
C LEU A 96 -24.17 -6.20 2.84
N TYR A 97 -23.74 -7.29 3.47
CA TYR A 97 -24.24 -8.64 3.24
C TYR A 97 -24.65 -9.28 4.57
N GLY A 98 -25.51 -10.30 4.51
CA GLY A 98 -25.95 -11.05 5.68
C GLY A 98 -27.26 -10.56 6.28
N THR A 99 -27.71 -11.24 7.32
CA THR A 99 -28.99 -11.00 7.98
C THR A 99 -28.78 -10.81 9.48
N GLU A 100 -29.46 -9.86 10.09
CA GLU A 100 -29.41 -9.61 11.54
C GLU A 100 -29.79 -10.84 12.37
N LYS A 101 -30.72 -11.66 11.86
CA LYS A 101 -31.19 -12.86 12.56
C LYS A 101 -30.14 -13.96 12.72
N ASP A 102 -29.22 -14.04 11.77
CA ASP A 102 -28.23 -15.12 11.70
C ASP A 102 -26.88 -14.69 12.33
N HIS A 103 -26.76 -13.42 12.76
CA HIS A 103 -25.54 -12.82 13.29
C HIS A 103 -24.31 -13.05 12.37
N ASP A 104 -24.54 -12.94 11.07
CA ASP A 104 -23.52 -13.17 10.02
C ASP A 104 -23.32 -11.97 9.09
N ARG A 105 -23.76 -10.78 9.54
CA ARG A 105 -23.61 -9.57 8.74
C ARG A 105 -22.13 -9.26 8.50
N THR A 106 -21.83 -8.91 7.25
CA THR A 106 -20.50 -8.44 6.83
C THR A 106 -20.63 -7.16 6.07
N ALA A 107 -19.71 -6.23 6.28
CA ALA A 107 -19.69 -4.96 5.58
C ALA A 107 -18.27 -4.60 5.15
N ASP A 108 -18.15 -4.15 3.89
CA ASP A 108 -16.91 -3.66 3.31
C ASP A 108 -16.99 -2.14 3.21
N TYR A 109 -16.09 -1.44 3.90
CA TYR A 109 -15.98 0.01 3.88
C TYR A 109 -14.66 0.41 3.26
N THR A 110 -14.70 1.22 2.19
CA THR A 110 -13.51 1.93 1.69
C THR A 110 -13.59 3.38 2.12
N VAL A 111 -12.69 3.79 2.99
CA VAL A 111 -12.63 5.14 3.54
C VAL A 111 -11.44 5.90 2.96
N ARG A 112 -11.66 7.14 2.54
CA ARG A 112 -10.59 8.06 2.13
C ARG A 112 -10.35 9.05 3.26
N VAL A 113 -9.16 9.01 3.82
CA VAL A 113 -8.78 9.78 5.02
C VAL A 113 -7.68 10.77 4.63
N PRO A 114 -7.79 12.06 4.99
CA PRO A 114 -6.70 13.01 4.82
C PRO A 114 -5.42 12.48 5.51
N VAL A 115 -4.27 12.58 4.84
CA VAL A 115 -2.99 12.02 5.36
C VAL A 115 -2.68 12.54 6.76
N GLY A 116 -2.99 13.82 7.05
CA GLY A 116 -2.77 14.40 8.38
C GLY A 116 -3.57 13.75 9.51
N SER A 117 -4.75 13.18 9.20
CA SER A 117 -5.63 12.51 10.18
C SER A 117 -5.52 10.98 10.15
N TYR A 118 -4.68 10.40 9.27
CA TYR A 118 -4.61 8.97 9.03
C TYR A 118 -4.36 8.15 10.30
N ARG A 119 -3.36 8.53 11.11
CA ARG A 119 -3.03 7.82 12.36
C ARG A 119 -4.11 7.94 13.43
N ALA A 120 -4.70 9.14 13.55
CA ALA A 120 -5.80 9.37 14.49
C ALA A 120 -7.04 8.55 14.10
N PHE A 121 -7.32 8.46 12.80
CA PHE A 121 -8.39 7.62 12.27
C PHE A 121 -8.17 6.14 12.56
N LEU A 122 -6.97 5.59 12.31
CA LEU A 122 -6.65 4.18 12.61
C LEU A 122 -6.83 3.87 14.10
N SER A 123 -6.40 4.78 14.98
CA SER A 123 -6.60 4.62 16.42
C SER A 123 -8.10 4.59 16.78
N ALA A 124 -8.89 5.53 16.26
CA ALA A 124 -10.32 5.60 16.50
C ALA A 124 -11.09 4.37 16.00
N VAL A 125 -10.67 3.83 14.84
CA VAL A 125 -11.24 2.58 14.31
C VAL A 125 -10.85 1.38 15.19
N GLY A 126 -9.61 1.35 15.69
CA GLY A 126 -9.14 0.31 16.63
C GLY A 126 -9.94 0.28 17.93
N ASP A 127 -10.41 1.45 18.41
CA ASP A 127 -11.23 1.57 19.62
C ASP A 127 -12.71 1.22 19.37
N ALA A 128 -13.17 1.24 18.11
CA ALA A 128 -14.56 1.00 17.74
C ALA A 128 -14.97 -0.49 17.77
N GLY A 129 -14.02 -1.42 17.67
CA GLY A 129 -14.29 -2.86 17.62
C GLY A 129 -13.05 -3.72 17.80
N SER A 130 -13.23 -5.04 17.74
CA SER A 130 -12.12 -6.00 17.85
C SER A 130 -11.38 -6.10 16.53
N VAL A 131 -10.16 -5.57 16.45
CA VAL A 131 -9.31 -5.68 15.26
C VAL A 131 -8.59 -7.02 15.27
N LEU A 132 -8.84 -7.84 14.25
CA LEU A 132 -8.17 -9.13 14.05
C LEU A 132 -6.84 -8.99 13.36
N ASN A 133 -6.81 -8.17 12.33
CA ASN A 133 -5.62 -7.94 11.51
C ASN A 133 -5.60 -6.52 10.98
N ILE A 134 -4.41 -5.94 10.94
CA ILE A 134 -4.13 -4.67 10.28
C ILE A 134 -2.91 -4.86 9.38
N SER A 135 -3.03 -4.44 8.15
CA SER A 135 -1.93 -4.42 7.18
C SER A 135 -1.80 -3.01 6.63
N GLU A 136 -0.65 -2.40 6.84
CA GLU A 136 -0.33 -1.06 6.35
C GLU A 136 0.73 -1.14 5.26
N SER A 137 0.58 -0.31 4.22
CA SER A 137 1.54 -0.15 3.14
C SER A 137 1.81 1.33 2.91
N ALA A 138 3.08 1.66 2.79
CA ALA A 138 3.54 3.00 2.43
C ALA A 138 4.41 2.91 1.17
N GLU A 139 3.96 3.55 0.09
CA GLU A 139 4.65 3.55 -1.20
C GLU A 139 5.19 4.95 -1.50
N ASN A 140 6.49 5.04 -1.75
CA ASN A 140 7.12 6.30 -2.15
C ASN A 140 7.07 6.43 -3.68
N ILE A 141 6.26 7.34 -4.18
CA ILE A 141 6.07 7.60 -5.61
C ILE A 141 6.81 8.86 -6.10
N THR A 142 7.71 9.43 -5.31
CA THR A 142 8.36 10.71 -5.62
C THR A 142 9.03 10.69 -7.00
N SER A 143 9.77 9.62 -7.34
CA SER A 143 10.41 9.50 -8.65
C SER A 143 9.40 9.45 -9.79
N SER A 144 8.36 8.62 -9.66
CA SER A 144 7.30 8.51 -10.67
C SER A 144 6.52 9.82 -10.84
N TYR A 145 6.32 10.57 -9.76
CA TYR A 145 5.68 11.87 -9.78
C TYR A 145 6.51 12.90 -10.57
N ILE A 146 7.82 12.98 -10.28
CA ILE A 146 8.75 13.87 -10.97
C ILE A 146 8.85 13.49 -12.47
N ASP A 147 8.88 12.20 -12.80
CA ASP A 147 8.91 11.73 -14.19
C ASP A 147 7.67 12.17 -14.97
N VAL A 148 6.49 12.03 -14.38
CA VAL A 148 5.23 12.47 -15.01
C VAL A 148 5.22 13.99 -15.20
N GLN A 149 5.67 14.74 -14.21
CA GLN A 149 5.78 16.20 -14.27
C GLN A 149 6.76 16.66 -15.35
N ALA A 150 7.92 16.02 -15.47
CA ALA A 150 8.90 16.31 -16.50
C ALA A 150 8.35 16.01 -17.92
N ARG A 151 7.62 14.89 -18.09
CA ARG A 151 6.97 14.56 -19.38
C ARG A 151 5.90 15.59 -19.73
N LEU A 152 5.11 16.01 -18.77
CA LEU A 152 4.07 17.03 -18.98
C LEU A 152 4.70 18.34 -19.45
N SER A 153 5.74 18.83 -18.78
CA SER A 153 6.48 20.03 -19.19
C SER A 153 7.09 19.91 -20.60
N ALA A 154 7.65 18.74 -20.94
CA ALA A 154 8.21 18.49 -22.28
C ALA A 154 7.13 18.53 -23.38
N LEU A 155 5.94 17.97 -23.10
CA LEU A 155 4.80 18.00 -24.02
C LEU A 155 4.21 19.40 -24.17
N GLU A 156 4.15 20.19 -23.12
CA GLU A 156 3.76 21.60 -23.18
C GLU A 156 4.71 22.39 -24.08
N ALA A 157 6.01 22.23 -23.91
CA ALA A 157 7.00 22.87 -24.78
C ALA A 157 6.93 22.35 -26.24
N GLN A 158 6.54 21.09 -26.47
CA GLN A 158 6.31 20.55 -27.82
C GLN A 158 5.05 21.17 -28.45
N ARG A 159 3.95 21.27 -27.70
CA ARG A 159 2.72 21.94 -28.17
C ARG A 159 3.01 23.38 -28.58
N ASP A 160 3.75 24.11 -27.77
CA ASP A 160 4.06 25.51 -28.05
C ASP A 160 4.91 25.66 -29.30
N ARG A 161 5.86 24.73 -29.55
CA ARG A 161 6.65 24.69 -30.79
C ARG A 161 5.78 24.37 -32.00
N LEU A 162 4.87 23.41 -31.90
CA LEU A 162 3.94 23.03 -32.98
C LEU A 162 3.00 24.20 -33.32
N ASN A 163 2.51 24.93 -32.32
CA ASN A 163 1.72 26.15 -32.56
C ASN A 163 2.52 27.20 -33.33
N ALA A 164 3.77 27.45 -32.93
CA ALA A 164 4.64 28.38 -33.66
C ALA A 164 4.95 27.94 -35.09
N LEU A 165 5.00 26.63 -35.36
CA LEU A 165 5.14 26.09 -36.72
C LEU A 165 3.86 26.22 -37.51
N ALA A 166 2.69 26.03 -36.89
CA ALA A 166 1.39 26.22 -37.52
C ALA A 166 1.21 27.66 -38.01
N ASP A 167 1.66 28.66 -37.23
CA ASP A 167 1.65 30.08 -37.60
C ASP A 167 2.55 30.39 -38.80
N GLN A 168 3.55 29.55 -39.09
CA GLN A 168 4.50 29.70 -40.19
C GLN A 168 4.20 28.78 -41.38
N ALA A 169 3.16 27.97 -41.33
CA ALA A 169 2.81 27.02 -42.37
C ALA A 169 2.32 27.76 -43.63
N GLU A 170 2.97 27.50 -44.76
CA GLU A 170 2.62 28.14 -46.04
C GLU A 170 1.60 27.32 -46.86
N THR A 171 1.52 25.99 -46.58
CA THR A 171 0.60 25.10 -47.31
C THR A 171 -0.45 24.48 -46.37
N THR A 172 -1.64 24.20 -46.96
CA THR A 172 -2.69 23.50 -46.22
C THR A 172 -2.33 22.06 -45.86
N ALA A 173 -1.42 21.43 -46.61
CA ALA A 173 -0.92 20.10 -46.31
C ALA A 173 -0.05 20.10 -45.06
N ASP A 174 0.87 21.05 -44.93
CA ASP A 174 1.73 21.21 -43.74
C ASP A 174 0.88 21.54 -42.51
N LEU A 175 -0.14 22.39 -42.66
CA LEU A 175 -1.04 22.75 -41.58
C LEU A 175 -1.82 21.53 -41.07
N LEU A 176 -2.35 20.67 -41.94
CA LEU A 176 -3.09 19.47 -41.57
C LEU A 176 -2.17 18.45 -40.83
N GLU A 177 -0.90 18.34 -41.25
CA GLU A 177 0.05 17.48 -40.56
C GLU A 177 0.37 17.99 -39.13
N ILE A 178 0.57 19.31 -39.01
CA ILE A 178 0.81 19.94 -37.70
C ILE A 178 -0.44 19.81 -36.81
N GLU A 179 -1.63 20.00 -37.32
CA GLU A 179 -2.88 19.80 -36.55
C GLU A 179 -3.02 18.36 -36.06
N SER A 180 -2.66 17.37 -36.88
CA SER A 180 -2.65 15.97 -36.46
C SER A 180 -1.69 15.76 -35.28
N GLN A 181 -0.46 16.30 -35.35
CA GLN A 181 0.53 16.21 -34.28
C GLN A 181 0.09 16.97 -33.03
N LEU A 182 -0.55 18.14 -33.16
CA LEU A 182 -1.14 18.90 -32.06
C LEU A 182 -2.24 18.09 -31.34
N SER A 183 -3.09 17.40 -32.09
CA SER A 183 -4.12 16.53 -31.54
C SER A 183 -3.51 15.39 -30.71
N ASP A 184 -2.45 14.76 -31.19
CA ASP A 184 -1.74 13.69 -30.49
C ASP A 184 -1.06 14.20 -29.20
N VAL A 185 -0.41 15.36 -29.27
CA VAL A 185 0.21 16.00 -28.11
C VAL A 185 -0.83 16.41 -27.08
N GLN A 186 -1.97 16.95 -27.51
CA GLN A 186 -3.07 17.32 -26.63
C GLN A 186 -3.63 16.10 -25.91
N TYR A 187 -3.84 14.99 -26.60
CA TYR A 187 -4.26 13.73 -25.98
C TYR A 187 -3.28 13.24 -24.90
N GLN A 188 -1.97 13.32 -25.19
CA GLN A 188 -0.94 12.93 -24.23
C GLN A 188 -0.91 13.86 -23.01
N LEU A 189 -1.02 15.18 -23.20
CA LEU A 189 -1.12 16.17 -22.13
C LEU A 189 -2.29 15.88 -21.19
N GLU A 190 -3.47 15.58 -21.76
CA GLU A 190 -4.65 15.22 -20.96
C GLU A 190 -4.43 13.93 -20.16
N ASN A 191 -3.76 12.94 -20.74
CA ASN A 191 -3.45 11.69 -20.05
C ASN A 191 -2.49 11.90 -18.87
N TYR A 192 -1.38 12.60 -19.08
CA TYR A 192 -0.41 12.86 -18.02
C TYR A 192 -0.97 13.80 -16.95
N THR A 193 -1.79 14.78 -17.33
CA THR A 193 -2.49 15.65 -16.37
C THR A 193 -3.46 14.86 -15.49
N ARG A 194 -4.22 13.90 -16.07
CA ARG A 194 -5.08 13.00 -15.29
C ARG A 194 -4.27 12.11 -14.35
N GLN A 195 -3.13 11.59 -14.82
CA GLN A 195 -2.25 10.76 -14.01
C GLN A 195 -1.68 11.56 -12.83
N LEU A 196 -1.16 12.77 -13.08
CA LEU A 196 -0.63 13.64 -12.02
C LEU A 196 -1.71 13.95 -10.96
N ARG A 197 -2.91 14.32 -11.41
CA ARG A 197 -4.05 14.58 -10.49
C ARG A 197 -4.43 13.34 -9.67
N SER A 198 -4.37 12.15 -10.26
CA SER A 198 -4.60 10.89 -9.54
C SER A 198 -3.53 10.65 -8.47
N MET A 199 -2.27 10.90 -8.79
CA MET A 199 -1.15 10.81 -7.83
C MET A 199 -1.29 11.82 -6.70
N ASP A 200 -1.65 13.07 -7.00
CA ASP A 200 -1.90 14.11 -5.99
C ASP A 200 -3.03 13.71 -5.03
N GLN A 201 -4.11 13.13 -5.55
CA GLN A 201 -5.21 12.64 -4.72
C GLN A 201 -4.79 11.45 -3.84
N GLN A 202 -3.92 10.57 -4.33
CA GLN A 202 -3.43 9.43 -3.55
C GLN A 202 -2.44 9.85 -2.46
N VAL A 203 -1.63 10.87 -2.72
CA VAL A 203 -0.72 11.46 -1.73
C VAL A 203 -1.48 12.27 -0.68
N SER A 204 -2.53 12.97 -1.08
CA SER A 204 -3.33 13.81 -0.17
C SER A 204 -4.28 13.01 0.72
N TYR A 205 -4.75 11.86 0.24
CA TYR A 205 -5.73 11.01 0.92
C TYR A 205 -5.28 9.56 0.95
N SER A 206 -5.11 9.04 2.14
CA SER A 206 -4.89 7.62 2.38
C SER A 206 -6.15 6.80 2.10
N THR A 207 -5.99 5.57 1.65
CA THR A 207 -7.10 4.63 1.50
C THR A 207 -7.08 3.64 2.65
N VAL A 208 -8.21 3.50 3.33
CA VAL A 208 -8.39 2.52 4.40
C VAL A 208 -9.56 1.63 4.04
N ASP A 209 -9.28 0.36 3.81
CA ASP A 209 -10.29 -0.68 3.56
C ASP A 209 -10.57 -1.41 4.86
N ILE A 210 -11.81 -1.35 5.33
CA ILE A 210 -12.26 -1.94 6.58
C ILE A 210 -13.26 -3.05 6.26
N TYR A 211 -12.92 -4.26 6.65
CA TYR A 211 -13.78 -5.42 6.59
C TYR A 211 -14.36 -5.70 7.97
N LEU A 212 -15.63 -5.37 8.18
CA LEU A 212 -16.35 -5.60 9.44
C LEU A 212 -17.21 -6.86 9.33
N ARG A 213 -17.02 -7.78 10.26
CA ARG A 213 -17.80 -9.01 10.38
C ARG A 213 -18.52 -9.07 11.72
N GLU A 214 -19.82 -9.42 11.70
CA GLU A 214 -20.57 -9.77 12.88
C GLU A 214 -20.26 -11.20 13.31
N VAL A 215 -20.05 -11.41 14.61
CA VAL A 215 -19.80 -12.73 15.18
C VAL A 215 -20.55 -12.89 16.50
N ALA A 216 -21.04 -14.08 16.80
CA ALA A 216 -21.72 -14.35 18.07
C ALA A 216 -20.74 -14.28 19.26
N THR A 217 -19.46 -14.59 19.03
CA THR A 217 -18.37 -14.53 20.03
C THR A 217 -17.11 -14.03 19.34
N LEU A 218 -16.45 -13.04 19.95
CA LEU A 218 -15.20 -12.50 19.41
C LEU A 218 -14.11 -13.59 19.39
N THR A 219 -13.35 -13.61 18.31
CA THR A 219 -12.12 -14.41 18.23
C THR A 219 -11.13 -13.83 19.23
N PRO A 220 -10.57 -14.61 20.18
CA PRO A 220 -9.60 -14.09 21.13
C PRO A 220 -8.33 -13.64 20.37
N THR A 221 -8.21 -12.35 20.13
CA THR A 221 -7.06 -11.72 19.52
C THR A 221 -5.93 -11.70 20.53
N GLY A 222 -5.06 -12.71 20.44
CA GLY A 222 -3.78 -12.71 21.15
C GLY A 222 -3.88 -12.76 22.65
N VAL A 223 -4.10 -13.95 23.20
CA VAL A 223 -3.53 -14.26 24.53
C VAL A 223 -2.04 -13.96 24.43
N THR A 224 -1.60 -12.89 25.04
CA THR A 224 -0.18 -12.54 25.14
C THR A 224 0.57 -13.78 25.57
N PHE A 225 1.77 -14.06 25.03
CA PHE A 225 2.55 -15.25 25.39
C PHE A 225 2.64 -15.43 26.93
N GLY A 226 2.62 -14.31 27.67
CA GLY A 226 2.52 -14.29 29.13
C GLY A 226 1.21 -14.84 29.70
N GLU A 227 0.05 -14.56 29.10
CA GLU A 227 -1.24 -15.12 29.54
C GLU A 227 -1.34 -16.61 29.24
N ARG A 228 -0.84 -17.08 28.08
CA ARG A 228 -0.76 -18.51 27.78
C ARG A 228 0.12 -19.27 28.77
N ILE A 229 1.21 -18.65 29.22
CA ILE A 229 2.07 -19.21 30.26
C ILE A 229 1.34 -19.19 31.60
N ALA A 230 0.65 -18.11 31.97
CA ALA A 230 -0.11 -18.02 33.22
C ALA A 230 -1.25 -19.06 33.28
N ASP A 231 -2.00 -19.26 32.19
CA ASP A 231 -3.03 -20.29 32.10
C ASP A 231 -2.44 -21.71 32.15
N ALA A 232 -1.31 -21.94 31.49
CA ALA A 232 -0.61 -23.22 31.54
C ALA A 232 -0.09 -23.54 32.96
N PHE A 233 0.40 -22.54 33.68
CA PHE A 233 0.83 -22.69 35.07
C PHE A 233 -0.36 -22.80 36.04
N GLY A 234 -1.46 -22.06 35.82
CA GLY A 234 -2.68 -22.15 36.61
C GLY A 234 -3.29 -23.56 36.59
N GLY A 235 -3.49 -24.09 35.37
CA GLY A 235 -4.01 -25.46 35.21
C GLY A 235 -3.07 -26.55 35.69
N GLY A 236 -1.76 -26.36 35.58
CA GLY A 236 -0.74 -27.29 36.06
C GLY A 236 -0.62 -27.31 37.57
N TRP A 237 -0.82 -26.17 38.25
CA TRP A 237 -0.72 -26.06 39.71
C TRP A 237 -1.85 -26.82 40.43
N ASP A 238 -3.08 -26.75 39.95
CA ASP A 238 -4.22 -27.47 40.49
C ASP A 238 -4.06 -29.01 40.34
N ALA A 239 -3.53 -29.46 39.21
CA ALA A 239 -3.18 -30.87 39.01
C ALA A 239 -2.05 -31.33 39.95
N PHE A 240 -1.06 -30.49 40.19
CA PHE A 240 0.09 -30.81 41.09
C PHE A 240 -0.36 -30.85 42.56
N VAL A 241 -1.18 -29.91 42.99
CA VAL A 241 -1.76 -29.89 44.34
C VAL A 241 -2.68 -31.11 44.56
N GLY A 242 -3.50 -31.45 43.55
CA GLY A 242 -4.33 -32.65 43.58
C GLY A 242 -3.53 -33.94 43.70
N PHE A 243 -2.38 -34.04 43.01
CA PHE A 243 -1.49 -35.18 43.10
C PHE A 243 -0.83 -35.29 44.49
N LEU A 244 -0.40 -34.19 45.09
CA LEU A 244 0.17 -34.18 46.45
C LEU A 244 -0.85 -34.59 47.49
N VAL A 245 -2.09 -34.13 47.42
CA VAL A 245 -3.18 -34.52 48.32
C VAL A 245 -3.51 -36.01 48.18
N TRP A 246 -3.50 -36.52 46.93
CA TRP A 246 -3.74 -37.96 46.70
C TRP A 246 -2.60 -38.83 47.21
N SER A 247 -1.35 -38.43 47.01
CA SER A 247 -0.18 -39.17 47.51
C SER A 247 -0.09 -39.21 49.04
N SER A 248 -0.49 -38.11 49.73
CA SER A 248 -0.51 -38.07 51.19
C SER A 248 -1.54 -39.02 51.82
N ARG A 249 -2.64 -39.28 51.09
CA ARG A 249 -3.72 -40.19 51.51
C ARG A 249 -3.29 -41.67 51.46
N TRP A 250 -2.35 -42.03 50.60
CA TRP A 250 -1.80 -43.40 50.52
C TRP A 250 -0.77 -43.66 51.62
N SER A 251 -0.09 -42.64 52.12
CA SER A 251 0.92 -42.76 53.17
C SER A 251 0.32 -43.08 54.56
N THR A 252 -0.97 -42.75 54.75
CA THR A 252 -1.66 -43.00 56.04
C THR A 252 -2.36 -44.37 56.10
N CYS A 253 -2.58 -45.04 54.95
CA CYS A 253 -3.24 -46.35 54.92
C CYS A 253 -2.25 -47.53 55.05
N GLY A 254 -0.95 -47.29 54.96
CA GLY A 254 0.12 -48.33 55.04
C GLY A 254 0.64 -48.64 56.46
N ARG A 255 0.00 -48.12 57.53
CA ARG A 255 0.50 -48.32 58.92
C ARG A 255 -0.46 -49.14 59.83
N CYS A 256 -1.40 -49.83 59.21
CA CYS A 256 -2.25 -50.80 59.92
C CYS A 256 -2.16 -52.18 59.19
N CYS A 257 -1.06 -52.86 59.36
CA CYS A 257 -0.90 -54.33 59.32
C CYS A 257 0.36 -54.67 60.12
#